data_6a52c3dc75a9bc15fd4edf8d776f015a
#
_entry.id   6a52c3dc75a9bc15fd4edf8d776f015a
#
_cell.length_a   1.000
_cell.length_b   1.000
_cell.length_c   1.000
_cell.angle_alpha   90.00
_cell.angle_beta   90.00
_cell.angle_gamma   90.00
#
_symmetry.space_group_name_H-M   'P 1'
#
loop_
_entity.id
_entity.type
_entity.pdbx_description
1 polymer ?
#
loop_
_entity_poly.entity_id
_entity_poly.type
_entity_poly.pdbx_seq_one_letter_code
_entity_poly.pdbx_strand_id
1 'polypeptide(L)'
;VNTRNTTLLIIVVGAILLGLLVVLDAVYIVSETDQVIVTQFGEPKGGAVTTAGMHFKTPFIQKTHFFDKRWLEWDGDPNQIPTKDKKYIWVDTYCRWRISDPLVFFQRVRDERGAHSRLDDIVDGETRNAVANFDLIEIVRTSNRDFEMTEDAALLDFSEVVGKIQTGRDKLAKIILENAAKITVEFGVELKDVQIKRVNYVDEVQRKVFDRMIAERKRIASKYRSEGDGKSAEISGQKERELKRIVSEAYRKAQEIKGKADAEATKIYAQAYNIDPEFYQFLKTLETYRAALEKDTWLILSTDSEFFKYLKSTGR
;
A
#
# COMPACT_ATOMS: atom_id res chain seq x y z
N VAL A 1 -2.90 -96.54 0.65
CA VAL A 1 -3.34 -95.29 1.24
C VAL A 1 -4.82 -95.14 1.00
N ASN A 2 -5.65 -95.06 2.07
CA ASN A 2 -7.11 -95.10 2.00
C ASN A 2 -7.64 -93.80 1.35
N THR A 3 -7.92 -93.83 0.05
CA THR A 3 -8.42 -92.68 -0.75
C THR A 3 -9.66 -92.01 -0.13
N ARG A 4 -10.45 -92.76 0.60
CA ARG A 4 -11.66 -92.27 1.33
C ARG A 4 -11.30 -91.35 2.53
N ASN A 5 -10.18 -91.57 3.22
CA ASN A 5 -9.74 -90.78 4.34
C ASN A 5 -9.05 -89.48 3.84
N THR A 6 -8.37 -89.50 2.69
CA THR A 6 -7.80 -88.32 2.05
C THR A 6 -8.86 -87.40 1.49
N THR A 7 -9.94 -87.90 0.89
CA THR A 7 -11.08 -87.12 0.42
C THR A 7 -11.85 -86.48 1.58
N LEU A 8 -12.06 -87.23 2.68
CA LEU A 8 -12.67 -86.70 3.89
C LEU A 8 -11.80 -85.56 4.53
N LEU A 9 -10.49 -85.74 4.56
CA LEU A 9 -9.57 -84.70 5.08
C LEU A 9 -9.58 -83.46 4.23
N ILE A 10 -9.63 -83.53 2.92
CA ILE A 10 -9.74 -82.42 1.97
C ILE A 10 -11.05 -81.66 2.19
N ILE A 11 -12.17 -82.41 2.34
CA ILE A 11 -13.48 -81.73 2.62
C ILE A 11 -13.48 -80.98 3.97
N VAL A 12 -12.92 -81.61 5.00
CA VAL A 12 -12.82 -80.95 6.34
C VAL A 12 -11.92 -79.72 6.32
N VAL A 13 -10.75 -79.76 5.67
CA VAL A 13 -9.86 -78.62 5.50
C VAL A 13 -10.55 -77.55 4.66
N GLY A 14 -11.25 -77.90 3.59
CA GLY A 14 -12.05 -76.97 2.79
C GLY A 14 -13.17 -76.30 3.57
N ALA A 15 -13.87 -77.05 4.44
CA ALA A 15 -14.93 -76.51 5.31
C ALA A 15 -14.36 -75.53 6.39
N ILE A 16 -13.19 -75.86 6.96
CA ILE A 16 -12.49 -75.00 7.92
C ILE A 16 -12.02 -73.72 7.24
N LEU A 17 -11.44 -73.77 6.06
CA LEU A 17 -11.02 -72.65 5.26
C LEU A 17 -12.21 -71.71 4.91
N LEU A 18 -13.32 -72.31 4.46
CA LEU A 18 -14.55 -71.58 4.16
C LEU A 18 -15.11 -70.89 5.44
N GLY A 19 -15.13 -71.62 6.56
CA GLY A 19 -15.55 -71.10 7.85
C GLY A 19 -14.67 -69.89 8.28
N LEU A 20 -13.37 -70.05 8.07
CA LEU A 20 -12.41 -68.94 8.38
C LEU A 20 -12.65 -67.71 7.51
N LEU A 21 -12.89 -67.88 6.22
CA LEU A 21 -13.24 -66.79 5.29
C LEU A 21 -14.55 -66.07 5.71
N VAL A 22 -15.55 -66.82 6.11
CA VAL A 22 -16.83 -66.27 6.63
C VAL A 22 -16.60 -65.45 7.90
N VAL A 23 -15.79 -65.92 8.82
CA VAL A 23 -15.49 -65.21 10.06
C VAL A 23 -14.68 -63.94 9.79
N LEU A 24 -13.68 -63.99 8.89
CA LEU A 24 -12.88 -62.86 8.51
C LEU A 24 -13.69 -61.72 7.84
N ASP A 25 -14.67 -62.09 7.00
CA ASP A 25 -15.54 -61.06 6.39
C ASP A 25 -16.69 -60.60 7.30
N ALA A 26 -17.02 -61.37 8.35
CA ALA A 26 -18.09 -61.03 9.30
C ALA A 26 -17.68 -59.90 10.28
N VAL A 27 -16.39 -59.65 10.45
CA VAL A 27 -15.86 -58.68 11.43
C VAL A 27 -15.26 -57.45 10.71
N TYR A 28 -15.56 -56.28 11.24
CA TYR A 28 -14.89 -55.05 10.84
C TYR A 28 -14.54 -54.21 12.08
N ILE A 29 -13.48 -53.42 11.95
CA ILE A 29 -12.98 -52.55 13.03
C ILE A 29 -13.23 -51.12 12.65
N VAL A 30 -13.86 -50.37 13.55
CA VAL A 30 -14.08 -48.91 13.42
C VAL A 30 -13.03 -48.21 14.27
N SER A 31 -12.24 -47.36 13.65
CA SER A 31 -11.29 -46.50 14.34
C SER A 31 -12.01 -45.31 15.02
N GLU A 32 -11.39 -44.64 15.99
CA GLU A 32 -11.97 -43.45 16.64
C GLU A 32 -12.10 -42.29 15.64
N THR A 33 -11.31 -42.30 14.58
CA THR A 33 -11.33 -41.31 13.49
C THR A 33 -12.43 -41.54 12.47
N ASP A 34 -13.04 -42.73 12.48
CA ASP A 34 -13.93 -43.21 11.43
C ASP A 34 -15.38 -43.36 11.94
N GLN A 35 -16.28 -43.26 11.00
CA GLN A 35 -17.70 -43.61 11.16
C GLN A 35 -18.14 -44.48 9.98
N VAL A 36 -19.00 -45.41 10.21
CA VAL A 36 -19.30 -46.46 9.23
C VAL A 36 -20.80 -46.57 8.98
N ILE A 37 -21.15 -46.68 7.71
CA ILE A 37 -22.50 -47.10 7.26
C ILE A 37 -22.41 -48.51 6.68
N VAL A 38 -23.30 -49.36 7.17
CA VAL A 38 -23.44 -50.73 6.64
C VAL A 38 -24.58 -50.76 5.63
N THR A 39 -24.29 -51.21 4.41
CA THR A 39 -25.32 -51.35 3.36
C THR A 39 -25.56 -52.85 3.04
N GLN A 40 -26.81 -53.16 2.71
CA GLN A 40 -27.21 -54.45 2.25
C GLN A 40 -27.86 -54.30 0.87
N PHE A 41 -27.27 -54.92 -0.16
CA PHE A 41 -27.70 -54.74 -1.56
C PHE A 41 -27.80 -53.27 -2.01
N GLY A 42 -26.95 -52.38 -1.43
CA GLY A 42 -26.93 -50.95 -1.74
C GLY A 42 -27.85 -50.10 -0.88
N GLU A 43 -28.73 -50.69 -0.08
CA GLU A 43 -29.61 -50.00 0.85
C GLU A 43 -28.95 -49.89 2.25
N PRO A 44 -28.88 -48.74 2.88
CA PRO A 44 -28.38 -48.58 4.23
C PRO A 44 -29.22 -49.38 5.23
N LYS A 45 -28.59 -50.24 6.01
CA LYS A 45 -29.26 -51.05 7.02
C LYS A 45 -28.79 -50.68 8.42
N GLY A 46 -29.70 -50.13 9.23
CA GLY A 46 -29.38 -49.61 10.55
C GLY A 46 -28.90 -48.16 10.52
N GLY A 47 -28.47 -47.68 11.68
CA GLY A 47 -27.89 -46.34 11.81
C GLY A 47 -26.38 -46.31 11.53
N ALA A 48 -25.80 -45.11 11.56
CA ALA A 48 -24.37 -44.94 11.50
C ALA A 48 -23.68 -45.53 12.75
N VAL A 49 -22.64 -46.31 12.54
CA VAL A 49 -21.79 -46.82 13.63
C VAL A 49 -20.68 -45.83 13.86
N THR A 50 -20.77 -45.08 14.97
CA THR A 50 -19.82 -44.02 15.36
C THR A 50 -18.93 -44.39 16.53
N THR A 51 -19.18 -45.59 17.13
CA THR A 51 -18.41 -46.10 18.28
C THR A 51 -17.21 -46.91 17.76
N ALA A 52 -16.03 -46.54 18.26
CA ALA A 52 -14.82 -47.29 17.95
C ALA A 52 -14.86 -48.71 18.55
N GLY A 53 -14.26 -49.65 17.87
CA GLY A 53 -14.15 -51.02 18.30
C GLY A 53 -14.46 -52.06 17.23
N MET A 54 -14.66 -53.29 17.68
CA MET A 54 -14.98 -54.41 16.82
C MET A 54 -16.50 -54.54 16.64
N HIS A 55 -16.94 -54.61 15.38
CA HIS A 55 -18.33 -54.73 15.01
C HIS A 55 -18.54 -55.91 14.05
N PHE A 56 -19.77 -56.41 13.96
CA PHE A 56 -20.12 -57.53 13.14
C PHE A 56 -21.05 -57.12 11.99
N LYS A 57 -20.86 -57.74 10.84
CA LYS A 57 -21.73 -57.61 9.67
C LYS A 57 -22.08 -58.99 9.11
N THR A 58 -23.15 -59.04 8.32
CA THR A 58 -23.47 -60.30 7.57
C THR A 58 -22.47 -60.47 6.45
N PRO A 59 -21.65 -61.55 6.48
CA PRO A 59 -20.60 -61.74 5.48
C PRO A 59 -21.22 -61.92 4.07
N PHE A 60 -20.49 -61.46 3.05
CA PHE A 60 -20.81 -61.50 1.61
C PHE A 60 -22.04 -60.69 1.18
N ILE A 61 -22.97 -60.36 2.10
CA ILE A 61 -24.22 -59.63 1.81
C ILE A 61 -24.09 -58.15 2.15
N GLN A 62 -23.44 -57.85 3.27
CA GLN A 62 -23.29 -56.46 3.76
C GLN A 62 -21.94 -55.90 3.40
N LYS A 63 -21.95 -54.62 2.96
CA LYS A 63 -20.76 -53.82 2.68
C LYS A 63 -20.66 -52.66 3.68
N THR A 64 -19.44 -52.38 4.09
CA THR A 64 -19.14 -51.25 5.02
C THR A 64 -18.58 -50.08 4.22
N HIS A 65 -19.07 -48.88 4.49
CA HIS A 65 -18.59 -47.64 3.93
C HIS A 65 -18.02 -46.82 5.08
N PHE A 66 -16.75 -46.52 5.02
CA PHE A 66 -16.01 -45.75 6.02
C PHE A 66 -15.99 -44.29 5.64
N PHE A 67 -16.27 -43.42 6.58
CA PHE A 67 -16.23 -41.95 6.45
C PHE A 67 -15.40 -41.37 7.56
N ASP A 68 -14.61 -40.33 7.25
CA ASP A 68 -13.83 -39.60 8.24
C ASP A 68 -14.77 -38.81 9.20
N LYS A 69 -14.52 -38.88 10.51
CA LYS A 69 -15.25 -38.17 11.56
C LYS A 69 -14.61 -36.85 11.91
N ARG A 70 -13.35 -36.62 11.49
CA ARG A 70 -12.56 -35.44 11.77
C ARG A 70 -13.04 -34.26 10.92
N TRP A 71 -12.53 -33.07 11.27
CA TRP A 71 -12.69 -31.89 10.44
C TRP A 71 -11.83 -32.01 9.19
N LEU A 72 -12.45 -31.89 8.04
CA LEU A 72 -11.85 -31.89 6.73
C LEU A 72 -11.74 -30.45 6.21
N GLU A 73 -10.79 -30.21 5.33
CA GLU A 73 -10.68 -28.96 4.61
C GLU A 73 -11.38 -29.02 3.27
N TRP A 74 -11.91 -27.90 2.87
CA TRP A 74 -12.34 -27.63 1.52
C TRP A 74 -11.69 -26.32 1.09
N ASP A 75 -10.98 -26.32 -0.02
CA ASP A 75 -10.31 -25.18 -0.62
C ASP A 75 -10.92 -24.93 -2.00
N GLY A 76 -11.69 -23.84 -2.11
CA GLY A 76 -12.39 -23.51 -3.35
C GLY A 76 -11.46 -22.90 -4.39
N ASP A 77 -11.85 -23.01 -5.65
CA ASP A 77 -11.15 -22.33 -6.74
C ASP A 77 -11.41 -20.81 -6.70
N PRO A 78 -10.41 -19.96 -7.03
CA PRO A 78 -10.61 -18.53 -7.11
C PRO A 78 -11.70 -18.17 -8.12
N ASN A 79 -12.73 -17.47 -7.66
CA ASN A 79 -13.86 -17.04 -8.49
C ASN A 79 -13.83 -15.53 -8.76
N GLN A 80 -14.10 -15.15 -10.01
CA GLN A 80 -14.25 -13.76 -10.39
C GLN A 80 -15.67 -13.28 -10.07
N ILE A 81 -15.79 -12.32 -9.15
CA ILE A 81 -17.07 -11.83 -8.65
C ILE A 81 -17.12 -10.31 -8.75
N PRO A 82 -18.22 -9.71 -9.26
CA PRO A 82 -18.45 -8.28 -9.17
C PRO A 82 -18.91 -7.91 -7.77
N THR A 83 -18.35 -6.83 -7.21
CA THR A 83 -18.80 -6.22 -5.96
C THR A 83 -19.98 -5.28 -6.20
N LYS A 84 -20.64 -4.83 -5.13
CA LYS A 84 -21.74 -3.85 -5.21
C LYS A 84 -21.32 -2.55 -5.89
N ASP A 85 -20.09 -2.11 -5.70
CA ASP A 85 -19.48 -0.94 -6.35
C ASP A 85 -18.92 -1.25 -7.76
N LYS A 86 -19.37 -2.38 -8.36
CA LYS A 86 -19.08 -2.80 -9.76
C LYS A 86 -17.61 -3.03 -10.05
N LYS A 87 -16.81 -3.34 -9.05
CA LYS A 87 -15.41 -3.73 -9.22
C LYS A 87 -15.32 -5.25 -9.33
N TYR A 88 -14.62 -5.75 -10.35
CA TYR A 88 -14.37 -7.19 -10.49
C TYR A 88 -13.16 -7.59 -9.67
N ILE A 89 -13.35 -8.60 -8.81
CA ILE A 89 -12.32 -9.13 -7.94
C ILE A 89 -12.27 -10.64 -8.02
N TRP A 90 -11.07 -11.21 -7.83
CA TRP A 90 -10.87 -12.62 -7.55
C TRP A 90 -11.03 -12.84 -6.05
N VAL A 91 -11.94 -13.73 -5.69
CA VAL A 91 -12.16 -14.13 -4.30
C VAL A 91 -11.85 -15.61 -4.18
N ASP A 92 -11.02 -15.93 -3.21
CA ASP A 92 -10.56 -17.26 -2.88
C ASP A 92 -11.02 -17.57 -1.46
N THR A 93 -11.79 -18.65 -1.27
CA THR A 93 -12.41 -19.03 0.00
C THR A 93 -12.03 -20.44 0.39
N TYR A 94 -11.96 -20.69 1.69
CA TYR A 94 -11.82 -22.03 2.22
C TYR A 94 -12.78 -22.23 3.38
N CYS A 95 -13.15 -23.49 3.63
CA CYS A 95 -13.93 -23.84 4.80
C CYS A 95 -13.43 -25.13 5.45
N ARG A 96 -13.80 -25.30 6.71
CA ARG A 96 -13.67 -26.57 7.43
C ARG A 96 -15.02 -27.18 7.65
N TRP A 97 -15.12 -28.43 7.29
CA TRP A 97 -16.37 -29.18 7.34
C TRP A 97 -16.18 -30.57 7.93
N ARG A 98 -17.24 -31.20 8.34
CA ARG A 98 -17.25 -32.60 8.73
C ARG A 98 -18.57 -33.25 8.38
N ILE A 99 -18.57 -34.59 8.33
CA ILE A 99 -19.77 -35.37 8.17
C ILE A 99 -20.44 -35.49 9.53
N SER A 100 -21.58 -34.82 9.72
CA SER A 100 -22.36 -34.85 10.96
C SER A 100 -23.36 -35.98 11.01
N ASP A 101 -23.97 -36.29 9.87
CA ASP A 101 -24.88 -37.42 9.71
C ASP A 101 -24.42 -38.29 8.54
N PRO A 102 -23.71 -39.40 8.81
CA PRO A 102 -23.20 -40.29 7.75
C PRO A 102 -24.29 -40.98 6.92
N LEU A 103 -25.49 -41.18 7.52
CA LEU A 103 -26.59 -41.83 6.81
C LEU A 103 -27.15 -40.89 5.73
N VAL A 104 -27.47 -39.66 6.10
CA VAL A 104 -27.94 -38.65 5.17
C VAL A 104 -26.85 -38.32 4.12
N PHE A 105 -25.61 -38.23 4.58
CA PHE A 105 -24.45 -38.02 3.71
C PHE A 105 -24.34 -39.13 2.65
N PHE A 106 -24.38 -40.38 3.06
CA PHE A 106 -24.30 -41.49 2.12
C PHE A 106 -25.47 -41.52 1.11
N GLN A 107 -26.67 -41.16 1.56
CA GLN A 107 -27.87 -41.16 0.71
C GLN A 107 -27.86 -40.05 -0.33
N ARG A 108 -27.36 -38.84 0.04
CA ARG A 108 -27.46 -37.64 -0.81
C ARG A 108 -26.17 -37.31 -1.54
N VAL A 109 -25.03 -37.64 -0.96
CA VAL A 109 -23.70 -37.20 -1.44
C VAL A 109 -22.85 -38.42 -1.90
N ARG A 110 -22.91 -39.52 -1.15
CA ARG A 110 -22.24 -40.80 -1.31
C ARG A 110 -20.77 -40.85 -0.89
N ASP A 111 -19.93 -39.92 -1.34
CA ASP A 111 -18.50 -39.90 -1.07
C ASP A 111 -17.96 -38.46 -0.90
N GLU A 112 -16.70 -38.35 -0.50
CA GLU A 112 -16.05 -37.06 -0.28
C GLU A 112 -15.92 -36.20 -1.55
N ARG A 113 -15.77 -36.84 -2.72
CA ARG A 113 -15.73 -36.10 -4.01
C ARG A 113 -17.06 -35.44 -4.32
N GLY A 114 -18.16 -36.17 -4.04
CA GLY A 114 -19.49 -35.63 -4.13
C GLY A 114 -19.71 -34.47 -3.13
N ALA A 115 -19.12 -34.58 -1.93
CA ALA A 115 -19.16 -33.50 -0.94
C ALA A 115 -18.43 -32.25 -1.42
N HIS A 116 -17.21 -32.38 -1.94
CA HIS A 116 -16.47 -31.26 -2.52
C HIS A 116 -17.28 -30.55 -3.61
N SER A 117 -17.85 -31.28 -4.56
CA SER A 117 -18.68 -30.68 -5.61
C SER A 117 -19.92 -29.95 -5.06
N ARG A 118 -20.53 -30.46 -3.98
CA ARG A 118 -21.66 -29.79 -3.34
C ARG A 118 -21.21 -28.54 -2.56
N LEU A 119 -20.06 -28.61 -1.92
CA LEU A 119 -19.48 -27.45 -1.21
C LEU A 119 -19.07 -26.36 -2.22
N ASP A 120 -18.51 -26.74 -3.40
CA ASP A 120 -18.24 -25.80 -4.50
C ASP A 120 -19.51 -25.03 -4.87
N ASP A 121 -20.62 -25.74 -5.11
CA ASP A 121 -21.89 -25.11 -5.49
C ASP A 121 -22.45 -24.21 -4.39
N ILE A 122 -22.40 -24.66 -3.13
CA ILE A 122 -23.04 -23.98 -1.99
C ILE A 122 -22.18 -22.81 -1.49
N VAL A 123 -20.90 -23.08 -1.17
CA VAL A 123 -20.00 -22.06 -0.55
C VAL A 123 -19.65 -20.97 -1.56
N ASP A 124 -19.36 -21.35 -2.80
CA ASP A 124 -19.11 -20.35 -3.86
C ASP A 124 -20.35 -19.57 -4.22
N GLY A 125 -21.52 -20.21 -4.23
CA GLY A 125 -22.80 -19.56 -4.45
C GLY A 125 -23.09 -18.49 -3.38
N GLU A 126 -22.96 -18.85 -2.10
CA GLU A 126 -23.18 -17.92 -1.00
C GLU A 126 -22.09 -16.85 -0.90
N THR A 127 -20.85 -17.19 -1.23
CA THR A 127 -19.76 -16.19 -1.35
C THR A 127 -20.07 -15.17 -2.43
N ARG A 128 -20.52 -15.62 -3.60
CA ARG A 128 -20.91 -14.73 -4.71
C ARG A 128 -22.06 -13.81 -4.32
N ASN A 129 -23.09 -14.37 -3.69
CA ASN A 129 -24.23 -13.61 -3.21
C ASN A 129 -23.82 -12.55 -2.19
N ALA A 130 -22.99 -12.92 -1.22
CA ALA A 130 -22.50 -12.03 -0.20
C ALA A 130 -21.63 -10.91 -0.81
N VAL A 131 -20.60 -11.25 -1.61
CA VAL A 131 -19.70 -10.30 -2.23
C VAL A 131 -20.42 -9.29 -3.13
N ALA A 132 -21.42 -9.75 -3.90
CA ALA A 132 -22.20 -8.87 -4.78
C ALA A 132 -23.05 -7.82 -4.04
N ASN A 133 -23.35 -8.05 -2.77
CA ASN A 133 -24.16 -7.15 -1.95
C ASN A 133 -23.33 -6.15 -1.11
N PHE A 134 -22.00 -6.29 -1.09
CA PHE A 134 -21.12 -5.43 -0.30
C PHE A 134 -20.11 -4.70 -1.17
N ASP A 135 -19.70 -3.52 -0.72
CA ASP A 135 -18.66 -2.73 -1.35
C ASP A 135 -17.28 -3.37 -1.09
N LEU A 136 -16.34 -3.17 -1.99
CA LEU A 136 -15.00 -3.77 -1.90
C LEU A 136 -14.32 -3.50 -0.55
N ILE A 137 -14.50 -2.32 0.00
CA ILE A 137 -13.91 -1.93 1.29
C ILE A 137 -14.37 -2.81 2.45
N GLU A 138 -15.63 -3.25 2.43
CA GLU A 138 -16.22 -4.16 3.43
C GLU A 138 -15.65 -5.58 3.32
N ILE A 139 -15.28 -5.99 2.12
CA ILE A 139 -14.72 -7.33 1.85
C ILE A 139 -13.25 -7.41 2.27
N VAL A 140 -12.52 -6.30 2.15
CA VAL A 140 -11.07 -6.26 2.42
C VAL A 140 -10.77 -5.92 3.87
N ARG A 141 -11.50 -4.96 4.46
CA ARG A 141 -11.21 -4.45 5.81
C ARG A 141 -11.94 -5.23 6.90
N THR A 142 -11.23 -5.43 8.01
CA THR A 142 -11.77 -6.10 9.21
C THR A 142 -12.22 -5.09 10.26
N SER A 143 -11.58 -3.91 10.34
CA SER A 143 -11.85 -2.90 11.37
C SER A 143 -11.72 -1.48 10.82
N ASN A 144 -12.41 -0.54 11.49
CA ASN A 144 -12.24 0.89 11.26
C ASN A 144 -10.97 1.36 11.99
N ARG A 145 -9.87 1.53 11.22
CA ARG A 145 -8.66 2.18 11.74
C ARG A 145 -8.72 3.66 11.40
N ASP A 146 -8.42 4.51 12.37
CA ASP A 146 -8.13 5.90 12.10
C ASP A 146 -6.76 5.95 11.40
N PHE A 147 -6.77 6.45 10.17
CA PHE A 147 -5.52 6.74 9.46
C PHE A 147 -5.06 8.12 9.93
N GLU A 148 -3.84 8.22 10.44
CA GLU A 148 -3.19 9.51 10.57
C GLU A 148 -3.02 10.07 9.15
N MET A 149 -3.92 10.99 8.79
CA MET A 149 -3.86 11.71 7.54
C MET A 149 -2.68 12.66 7.62
N THR A 150 -1.55 12.29 7.04
CA THR A 150 -0.53 13.28 6.68
C THR A 150 -1.15 14.28 5.70
N GLU A 151 -0.71 15.55 5.74
CA GLU A 151 -1.19 16.59 4.80
C GLU A 151 -1.14 16.12 3.34
N ASP A 152 -0.19 15.25 3.01
CA ASP A 152 -0.04 14.62 1.70
C ASP A 152 -1.16 13.62 1.38
N ALA A 153 -1.66 12.92 2.39
CA ALA A 153 -2.76 11.97 2.23
C ALA A 153 -4.10 12.68 1.97
N ALA A 154 -4.27 13.89 2.49
CA ALA A 154 -5.45 14.72 2.25
C ALA A 154 -5.55 15.21 0.79
N LEU A 155 -4.43 15.22 0.05
CA LEU A 155 -4.37 15.58 -1.36
C LEU A 155 -4.71 14.41 -2.31
N LEU A 156 -4.66 13.19 -1.80
CA LEU A 156 -5.09 11.99 -2.49
C LEU A 156 -6.59 11.83 -2.26
N ASP A 157 -7.34 11.57 -3.31
CA ASP A 157 -8.75 11.22 -3.18
C ASP A 157 -8.89 9.82 -2.57
N PHE A 158 -8.65 9.73 -1.25
CA PHE A 158 -8.85 8.53 -0.46
C PHE A 158 -10.30 8.35 -0.01
N SER A 159 -11.25 9.09 -0.56
CA SER A 159 -12.66 8.99 -0.17
C SER A 159 -13.18 7.55 -0.24
N GLU A 160 -12.72 6.76 -1.21
CA GLU A 160 -13.01 5.33 -1.32
C GLU A 160 -12.32 4.47 -0.25
N VAL A 161 -11.15 4.88 0.25
CA VAL A 161 -10.35 4.10 1.22
C VAL A 161 -10.68 4.47 2.67
N VAL A 162 -11.13 5.70 2.90
CA VAL A 162 -11.43 6.24 4.24
C VAL A 162 -12.86 5.96 4.68
N GLY A 163 -13.72 5.41 3.80
CA GLY A 163 -15.08 5.00 4.15
C GLY A 163 -15.11 4.13 5.41
N LYS A 164 -16.03 4.44 6.33
CA LYS A 164 -16.26 3.60 7.51
C LYS A 164 -16.97 2.32 7.09
N ILE A 165 -16.40 1.18 7.48
CA ILE A 165 -17.03 -0.12 7.29
C ILE A 165 -18.12 -0.34 8.36
N GLN A 166 -19.22 -0.96 7.96
CA GLN A 166 -20.33 -1.35 8.84
C GLN A 166 -20.25 -2.82 9.20
N THR A 167 -19.95 -3.65 8.24
CA THR A 167 -19.93 -5.11 8.36
C THR A 167 -18.50 -5.61 8.52
N GLY A 168 -17.65 -5.36 7.55
CA GLY A 168 -16.27 -5.83 7.50
C GLY A 168 -16.16 -7.33 7.18
N ARG A 169 -14.93 -7.75 6.84
CA ARG A 169 -14.62 -9.09 6.33
C ARG A 169 -15.05 -10.22 7.26
N ASP A 170 -14.85 -10.08 8.58
CA ASP A 170 -15.15 -11.15 9.54
C ASP A 170 -16.66 -11.39 9.69
N LYS A 171 -17.46 -10.32 9.67
CA LYS A 171 -18.93 -10.46 9.70
C LYS A 171 -19.44 -11.00 8.38
N LEU A 172 -18.83 -10.60 7.25
CA LEU A 172 -19.16 -11.14 5.94
C LEU A 172 -18.93 -12.65 5.88
N ALA A 173 -17.78 -13.13 6.39
CA ALA A 173 -17.48 -14.55 6.49
C ALA A 173 -18.52 -15.31 7.34
N LYS A 174 -19.00 -14.69 8.44
CA LYS A 174 -20.08 -15.27 9.26
C LYS A 174 -21.41 -15.34 8.52
N ILE A 175 -21.78 -14.34 7.76
CA ILE A 175 -23.00 -14.32 6.93
C ILE A 175 -22.94 -15.47 5.91
N ILE A 176 -21.80 -15.65 5.25
CA ILE A 176 -21.59 -16.76 4.29
C ILE A 176 -21.74 -18.09 5.02
N LEU A 177 -21.09 -18.26 6.17
CA LEU A 177 -21.18 -19.46 6.99
C LEU A 177 -22.62 -19.78 7.40
N GLU A 178 -23.36 -18.81 7.92
CA GLU A 178 -24.74 -18.99 8.40
C GLU A 178 -25.69 -19.42 7.26
N ASN A 179 -25.51 -18.86 6.07
CA ASN A 179 -26.32 -19.21 4.91
C ASN A 179 -25.94 -20.58 4.36
N ALA A 180 -24.65 -20.83 4.15
CA ALA A 180 -24.16 -22.11 3.64
C ALA A 180 -24.50 -23.26 4.62
N ALA A 181 -24.36 -23.05 5.94
CA ALA A 181 -24.66 -24.06 6.94
C ALA A 181 -26.14 -24.52 6.91
N LYS A 182 -27.10 -23.64 6.62
CA LYS A 182 -28.51 -24.02 6.49
C LYS A 182 -28.74 -25.03 5.38
N ILE A 183 -27.97 -24.89 4.28
CA ILE A 183 -28.09 -25.75 3.10
C ILE A 183 -27.32 -27.06 3.31
N THR A 184 -26.09 -26.97 3.87
CA THR A 184 -25.22 -28.15 4.00
C THR A 184 -25.73 -29.18 5.00
N VAL A 185 -26.51 -28.77 6.02
CA VAL A 185 -27.17 -29.69 6.96
C VAL A 185 -28.08 -30.71 6.22
N GLU A 186 -28.75 -30.29 5.15
CA GLU A 186 -29.57 -31.21 4.36
C GLU A 186 -28.79 -32.35 3.73
N PHE A 187 -27.46 -32.19 3.54
CA PHE A 187 -26.56 -33.18 3.00
C PHE A 187 -25.79 -33.97 4.07
N GLY A 188 -26.15 -33.80 5.35
CA GLY A 188 -25.47 -34.42 6.48
C GLY A 188 -24.06 -33.85 6.74
N VAL A 189 -23.79 -32.64 6.28
CA VAL A 189 -22.52 -31.92 6.40
C VAL A 189 -22.68 -30.75 7.37
N GLU A 190 -21.73 -30.63 8.29
CA GLU A 190 -21.61 -29.48 9.21
C GLU A 190 -20.40 -28.62 8.81
N LEU A 191 -20.63 -27.33 8.61
CA LEU A 191 -19.58 -26.35 8.41
C LEU A 191 -19.12 -25.78 9.75
N LYS A 192 -17.83 -25.71 9.98
CA LYS A 192 -17.22 -25.10 11.18
C LYS A 192 -17.00 -23.62 11.01
N ASP A 193 -16.37 -23.27 9.93
CA ASP A 193 -16.07 -21.88 9.54
C ASP A 193 -15.91 -21.78 8.03
N VAL A 194 -16.14 -20.57 7.54
CA VAL A 194 -15.83 -20.14 6.19
C VAL A 194 -14.96 -18.90 6.29
N GLN A 195 -13.86 -18.89 5.56
CA GLN A 195 -12.92 -17.77 5.55
C GLN A 195 -12.58 -17.36 4.13
N ILE A 196 -12.48 -16.05 3.92
CA ILE A 196 -11.95 -15.51 2.68
C ILE A 196 -10.42 -15.57 2.77
N LYS A 197 -9.78 -16.39 1.95
CA LYS A 197 -8.34 -16.61 1.93
C LYS A 197 -7.62 -15.43 1.29
N ARG A 198 -8.09 -15.02 0.12
CA ARG A 198 -7.46 -13.96 -0.68
C ARG A 198 -8.51 -13.17 -1.47
N VAL A 199 -8.24 -11.88 -1.62
CA VAL A 199 -8.99 -10.99 -2.50
C VAL A 199 -8.00 -10.23 -3.37
N ASN A 200 -8.11 -10.37 -4.68
CA ASN A 200 -7.26 -9.70 -5.65
C ASN A 200 -8.12 -8.97 -6.69
N TYR A 201 -7.59 -7.90 -7.23
CA TYR A 201 -8.18 -7.33 -8.44
C TYR A 201 -7.95 -8.26 -9.64
N VAL A 202 -8.86 -8.19 -10.59
CA VAL A 202 -8.61 -8.74 -11.94
C VAL A 202 -7.48 -7.95 -12.60
N ASP A 203 -6.63 -8.61 -13.38
CA ASP A 203 -5.39 -8.02 -13.94
C ASP A 203 -5.63 -6.69 -14.67
N GLU A 204 -6.73 -6.57 -15.40
CA GLU A 204 -7.08 -5.33 -16.10
C GLU A 204 -7.38 -4.18 -15.13
N VAL A 205 -8.13 -4.47 -14.05
CA VAL A 205 -8.45 -3.48 -13.01
C VAL A 205 -7.20 -3.12 -12.22
N GLN A 206 -6.36 -4.10 -11.91
CA GLN A 206 -5.11 -3.91 -11.19
C GLN A 206 -4.18 -2.94 -11.94
N ARG A 207 -4.00 -3.10 -13.25
CA ARG A 207 -3.20 -2.19 -14.08
C ARG A 207 -3.75 -0.78 -14.04
N LYS A 208 -5.06 -0.60 -14.23
CA LYS A 208 -5.71 0.72 -14.17
C LYS A 208 -5.53 1.40 -12.80
N VAL A 209 -5.60 0.63 -11.70
CA VAL A 209 -5.34 1.14 -10.35
C VAL A 209 -3.89 1.57 -10.20
N PHE A 210 -2.93 0.76 -10.66
CA PHE A 210 -1.52 1.11 -10.61
C PHE A 210 -1.19 2.35 -11.45
N ASP A 211 -1.73 2.46 -12.67
CA ASP A 211 -1.53 3.63 -13.51
C ASP A 211 -2.08 4.90 -12.85
N ARG A 212 -3.26 4.81 -12.22
CA ARG A 212 -3.83 5.91 -11.43
C ARG A 212 -2.91 6.29 -10.27
N MET A 213 -2.42 5.31 -9.50
CA MET A 213 -1.51 5.56 -8.37
C MET A 213 -0.20 6.21 -8.83
N ILE A 214 0.36 5.77 -9.96
CA ILE A 214 1.58 6.34 -10.53
C ILE A 214 1.34 7.79 -10.96
N ALA A 215 0.23 8.06 -11.66
CA ALA A 215 -0.14 9.41 -12.08
C ALA A 215 -0.31 10.34 -10.86
N GLU A 216 -0.97 9.86 -9.81
CA GLU A 216 -1.19 10.60 -8.57
C GLU A 216 0.13 10.92 -7.85
N ARG A 217 1.03 9.94 -7.73
CA ARG A 217 2.36 10.17 -7.16
C ARG A 217 3.18 11.17 -7.97
N LYS A 218 3.09 11.11 -9.31
CA LYS A 218 3.74 12.11 -10.18
C LYS A 218 3.16 13.51 -9.97
N ARG A 219 1.85 13.63 -9.80
CA ARG A 219 1.18 14.91 -9.52
C ARG A 219 1.67 15.52 -8.21
N ILE A 220 1.74 14.73 -7.13
CA ILE A 220 2.24 15.16 -5.83
C ILE A 220 3.71 15.60 -5.93
N ALA A 221 4.56 14.78 -6.56
CA ALA A 221 5.96 15.11 -6.74
C ALA A 221 6.16 16.40 -7.56
N SER A 222 5.33 16.64 -8.60
CA SER A 222 5.36 17.87 -9.37
C SER A 222 4.92 19.09 -8.54
N LYS A 223 3.90 18.93 -7.69
CA LYS A 223 3.46 19.98 -6.78
C LYS A 223 4.59 20.42 -5.84
N TYR A 224 5.21 19.46 -5.12
CA TYR A 224 6.31 19.79 -4.20
C TYR A 224 7.51 20.38 -4.90
N ARG A 225 7.83 19.92 -6.12
CA ARG A 225 8.91 20.53 -6.91
C ARG A 225 8.60 21.98 -7.25
N SER A 226 7.37 22.26 -7.74
CA SER A 226 6.95 23.63 -8.05
C SER A 226 6.92 24.53 -6.82
N GLU A 227 6.48 24.02 -5.67
CA GLU A 227 6.52 24.78 -4.41
C GLU A 227 7.96 25.04 -3.95
N GLY A 228 8.84 24.06 -4.09
CA GLY A 228 10.27 24.19 -3.81
C GLY A 228 10.96 25.24 -4.71
N ASP A 229 10.70 25.17 -6.01
CA ASP A 229 11.20 26.14 -6.99
C ASP A 229 10.67 27.55 -6.69
N GLY A 230 9.39 27.68 -6.35
CA GLY A 230 8.78 28.95 -5.95
C GLY A 230 9.44 29.54 -4.70
N LYS A 231 9.63 28.74 -3.65
CA LYS A 231 10.33 29.19 -2.42
C LYS A 231 11.79 29.56 -2.69
N SER A 232 12.49 28.78 -3.55
CA SER A 232 13.86 29.09 -3.94
C SER A 232 13.96 30.44 -4.66
N ALA A 233 13.05 30.69 -5.60
CA ALA A 233 12.98 31.96 -6.32
C ALA A 233 12.64 33.13 -5.38
N GLU A 234 11.72 32.95 -4.43
CA GLU A 234 11.38 33.95 -3.42
C GLU A 234 12.58 34.29 -2.54
N ILE A 235 13.26 33.29 -1.99
CA ILE A 235 14.45 33.50 -1.14
C ILE A 235 15.56 34.16 -1.94
N SER A 236 15.79 33.78 -3.20
CA SER A 236 16.76 34.41 -4.08
C SER A 236 16.41 35.87 -4.35
N GLY A 237 15.15 36.18 -4.60
CA GLY A 237 14.68 37.57 -4.77
C GLY A 237 14.80 38.42 -3.49
N GLN A 238 14.54 37.83 -2.33
CA GLN A 238 14.75 38.48 -1.04
C GLN A 238 16.24 38.77 -0.81
N LYS A 239 17.10 37.80 -1.05
CA LYS A 239 18.56 37.94 -0.95
C LYS A 239 19.07 39.09 -1.84
N GLU A 240 18.67 39.15 -3.10
CA GLU A 240 19.11 40.19 -4.03
C GLU A 240 18.63 41.59 -3.58
N ARG A 241 17.38 41.69 -3.15
CA ARG A 241 16.84 42.98 -2.59
C ARG A 241 17.64 43.43 -1.40
N GLU A 242 17.88 42.53 -0.45
CA GLU A 242 18.61 42.85 0.78
C GLU A 242 20.08 43.23 0.48
N LEU A 243 20.73 42.49 -0.43
CA LEU A 243 22.08 42.84 -0.88
C LEU A 243 22.15 44.23 -1.52
N LYS A 244 21.19 44.54 -2.43
CA LYS A 244 21.14 45.88 -3.05
C LYS A 244 20.88 46.97 -2.02
N ARG A 245 20.01 46.72 -1.02
CA ARG A 245 19.75 47.64 0.09
C ARG A 245 21.02 47.92 0.90
N ILE A 246 21.71 46.86 1.33
CA ILE A 246 22.96 47.00 2.12
C ILE A 246 24.04 47.74 1.35
N VAL A 247 24.27 47.38 0.08
CA VAL A 247 25.27 48.03 -0.78
C VAL A 247 24.93 49.51 -0.99
N SER A 248 23.64 49.83 -1.27
CA SER A 248 23.21 51.22 -1.46
C SER A 248 23.33 52.03 -0.20
N GLU A 249 22.99 51.50 0.97
CA GLU A 249 23.16 52.17 2.25
C GLU A 249 24.65 52.42 2.58
N ALA A 250 25.49 51.40 2.33
CA ALA A 250 26.95 51.57 2.54
C ALA A 250 27.54 52.63 1.62
N TYR A 251 27.12 52.61 0.32
CA TYR A 251 27.55 53.63 -0.64
C TYR A 251 27.09 55.05 -0.23
N ARG A 252 25.82 55.20 0.17
CA ARG A 252 25.28 56.46 0.68
C ARG A 252 26.07 56.95 1.87
N LYS A 253 26.34 56.10 2.87
CA LYS A 253 27.16 56.45 4.03
C LYS A 253 28.58 56.86 3.66
N ALA A 254 29.19 56.13 2.75
CA ALA A 254 30.53 56.47 2.26
C ALA A 254 30.56 57.83 1.56
N GLN A 255 29.56 58.14 0.71
CA GLN A 255 29.46 59.45 0.06
C GLN A 255 29.18 60.59 1.05
N GLU A 256 28.34 60.33 2.05
CA GLU A 256 28.06 61.31 3.13
C GLU A 256 29.32 61.61 3.95
N ILE A 257 30.10 60.59 4.31
CA ILE A 257 31.36 60.79 5.05
C ILE A 257 32.38 61.54 4.18
N LYS A 258 32.52 61.17 2.91
CA LYS A 258 33.41 61.87 1.97
C LYS A 258 32.99 63.35 1.82
N GLY A 259 31.68 63.59 1.58
CA GLY A 259 31.17 64.93 1.41
C GLY A 259 31.35 65.79 2.66
N LYS A 260 31.17 65.28 3.87
CA LYS A 260 31.44 65.93 5.10
C LYS A 260 32.95 66.28 5.26
N ALA A 261 33.82 65.31 4.96
CA ALA A 261 35.26 65.50 5.02
C ALA A 261 35.74 66.56 3.99
N ASP A 262 35.23 66.49 2.76
CA ASP A 262 35.54 67.47 1.71
C ASP A 262 35.04 68.87 2.09
N ALA A 263 33.84 68.95 2.65
CA ALA A 263 33.30 70.26 3.14
C ALA A 263 34.13 70.83 4.29
N GLU A 264 34.54 69.98 5.26
CA GLU A 264 35.38 70.42 6.37
C GLU A 264 36.79 70.81 5.88
N ALA A 265 37.38 70.04 4.97
CA ALA A 265 38.65 70.38 4.33
C ALA A 265 38.56 71.75 3.60
N THR A 266 37.50 71.92 2.79
CA THR A 266 37.26 73.18 2.07
C THR A 266 37.09 74.38 3.04
N LYS A 267 36.36 74.16 4.14
CA LYS A 267 36.18 75.18 5.19
C LYS A 267 37.51 75.54 5.83
N ILE A 268 38.34 74.54 6.18
CA ILE A 268 39.67 74.84 6.79
C ILE A 268 40.54 75.60 5.79
N TYR A 269 40.59 75.22 4.53
CA TYR A 269 41.35 75.95 3.50
C TYR A 269 40.80 77.36 3.31
N ALA A 270 39.46 77.50 3.20
CA ALA A 270 38.87 78.85 3.05
C ALA A 270 39.19 79.77 4.25
N GLN A 271 39.15 79.22 5.47
CA GLN A 271 39.56 80.00 6.65
C GLN A 271 41.04 80.42 6.62
N ALA A 272 41.92 79.53 6.24
CA ALA A 272 43.37 79.79 6.11
C ALA A 272 43.66 80.85 5.03
N TYR A 273 42.98 80.72 3.89
CA TYR A 273 43.17 81.68 2.77
C TYR A 273 42.58 83.02 3.02
N ASN A 274 41.55 83.17 3.84
CA ASN A 274 40.99 84.45 4.25
C ASN A 274 41.89 85.25 5.20
N ILE A 275 42.93 84.62 5.76
CA ILE A 275 43.90 85.31 6.61
C ILE A 275 44.74 86.30 5.78
N ASP A 276 45.22 85.86 4.58
CA ASP A 276 45.93 86.71 3.62
C ASP A 276 45.58 86.35 2.18
N PRO A 277 44.53 86.98 1.62
CA PRO A 277 44.05 86.69 0.28
C PRO A 277 45.03 86.94 -0.86
N GLU A 278 45.91 87.96 -0.70
CA GLU A 278 46.88 88.30 -1.73
C GLU A 278 48.00 87.26 -1.80
N PHE A 279 48.51 86.80 -0.64
CA PHE A 279 49.48 85.68 -0.59
C PHE A 279 48.92 84.44 -1.14
N TYR A 280 47.63 84.09 -0.83
CA TYR A 280 46.97 82.90 -1.43
C TYR A 280 46.91 83.04 -2.96
N GLN A 281 46.45 84.20 -3.47
CA GLN A 281 46.35 84.40 -4.92
C GLN A 281 47.72 84.26 -5.62
N PHE A 282 48.77 84.75 -5.00
CA PHE A 282 50.12 84.59 -5.46
C PHE A 282 50.54 83.10 -5.51
N LEU A 283 50.35 82.35 -4.43
CA LEU A 283 50.73 80.99 -4.27
C LEU A 283 49.96 80.10 -5.27
N LYS A 284 48.64 80.30 -5.39
CA LYS A 284 47.77 79.61 -6.32
C LYS A 284 48.10 79.91 -7.78
N THR A 285 48.50 81.15 -8.08
CA THR A 285 48.96 81.51 -9.43
C THR A 285 50.26 80.74 -9.79
N LEU A 286 51.19 80.59 -8.84
CA LEU A 286 52.43 79.84 -9.07
C LEU A 286 52.14 78.34 -9.23
N GLU A 287 51.24 77.79 -8.43
CA GLU A 287 50.77 76.35 -8.64
C GLU A 287 50.13 76.16 -10.00
N THR A 288 49.34 77.11 -10.46
CA THR A 288 48.70 77.10 -11.76
C THR A 288 49.77 77.18 -12.87
N TYR A 289 50.78 78.04 -12.69
CA TYR A 289 51.89 78.11 -13.63
C TYR A 289 52.61 76.76 -13.72
N ARG A 290 52.87 76.10 -12.60
CA ARG A 290 53.54 74.78 -12.56
C ARG A 290 52.73 73.71 -13.22
N ALA A 291 51.40 73.73 -13.02
CA ALA A 291 50.49 72.73 -13.60
C ALA A 291 50.18 72.98 -15.08
N ALA A 292 50.11 74.24 -15.53
CA ALA A 292 49.77 74.59 -16.89
C ALA A 292 50.99 74.71 -17.82
N LEU A 293 52.20 74.86 -17.29
CA LEU A 293 53.45 75.04 -18.07
C LEU A 293 54.23 73.71 -18.07
N GLU A 294 53.68 72.66 -18.59
CA GLU A 294 54.38 71.39 -18.89
C GLU A 294 55.24 71.55 -20.13
N LYS A 295 56.29 70.70 -20.30
CA LYS A 295 57.35 70.88 -21.31
C LYS A 295 56.84 71.02 -22.74
N ASP A 296 55.66 70.60 -23.06
CA ASP A 296 55.12 70.58 -24.43
C ASP A 296 53.83 71.41 -24.57
N THR A 297 53.62 72.37 -23.70
CA THR A 297 52.40 73.21 -23.73
C THR A 297 52.66 74.53 -24.40
N TRP A 298 51.91 74.86 -25.43
CA TRP A 298 51.89 76.17 -26.06
C TRP A 298 50.79 77.02 -25.45
N LEU A 299 51.15 78.13 -24.79
CA LEU A 299 50.20 79.09 -24.20
C LEU A 299 50.14 80.35 -25.06
N ILE A 300 48.98 80.66 -25.56
CA ILE A 300 48.74 81.91 -26.26
C ILE A 300 47.89 82.80 -25.34
N LEU A 301 48.53 83.82 -24.82
CA LEU A 301 47.86 84.72 -23.86
C LEU A 301 48.01 86.20 -24.29
N SER A 302 46.99 87.02 -24.02
CA SER A 302 47.10 88.41 -24.24
C SER A 302 48.13 89.06 -23.26
N THR A 303 48.81 90.08 -23.70
CA THR A 303 49.76 90.85 -22.83
C THR A 303 49.16 91.44 -21.62
N ASP A 304 47.80 91.64 -21.54
CA ASP A 304 47.08 92.16 -20.42
C ASP A 304 46.38 91.08 -19.56
N SER A 305 46.71 89.79 -19.79
CA SER A 305 46.18 88.71 -19.03
C SER A 305 46.58 88.77 -17.56
N GLU A 306 45.64 88.67 -16.66
CA GLU A 306 45.88 88.53 -15.22
C GLU A 306 46.80 87.37 -14.87
N PHE A 307 46.89 86.38 -15.75
CA PHE A 307 47.76 85.24 -15.62
C PHE A 307 49.21 85.60 -15.47
N PHE A 308 49.67 86.73 -16.08
CA PHE A 308 51.04 87.19 -15.98
C PHE A 308 51.23 88.34 -14.90
N LYS A 309 50.24 88.61 -14.07
CA LYS A 309 50.26 89.67 -13.08
C LYS A 309 51.57 89.69 -12.24
N TYR A 310 51.97 88.48 -11.76
CA TYR A 310 53.15 88.38 -10.88
C TYR A 310 54.48 88.21 -11.65
N LEU A 311 54.41 87.86 -12.95
CA LEU A 311 55.60 87.83 -13.81
C LEU A 311 55.97 89.16 -14.36
N LYS A 312 55.02 90.15 -14.44
CA LYS A 312 55.23 91.49 -14.92
C LYS A 312 55.69 92.42 -13.82
N SER A 313 55.34 92.20 -12.59
CA SER A 313 55.71 93.01 -11.47
C SER A 313 56.98 92.48 -10.80
N THR A 314 58.12 92.68 -11.35
CA THR A 314 59.37 92.67 -10.58
C THR A 314 59.36 93.84 -9.63
N GLY A 315 59.08 93.58 -8.35
CA GLY A 315 58.87 94.49 -7.31
C GLY A 315 59.93 95.56 -7.17
N ARG A 316 59.46 96.71 -6.87
CA ARG A 316 60.08 97.67 -5.98
C ARG A 316 59.40 97.64 -4.68
#